data_6c6903523253bf3ad07f17d697b5be37
#
_entry.id   6c6903523253bf3ad07f17d697b5be37
#
_cell.length_a   1.000
_cell.length_b   1.000
_cell.length_c   1.000
_cell.angle_alpha   90.00
_cell.angle_beta   90.00
_cell.angle_gamma   90.00
#
_symmetry.space_group_name_H-M   'P 1'
#
loop_
_entity.id
_entity.type
_entity.pdbx_description
1 polymer ?
#
loop_
_entity_poly.entity_id
_entity_poly.type
_entity_poly.pdbx_seq_one_letter_code
_entity_poly.pdbx_strand_id
1 'polypeptide(L)' 'MITAKSVKELREMTGAGMMDCKKALVETEGNMEKAIEFLREKGLAAAAKKA' A
#
# COMPACT_ATOMS: atom_id res chain seq x y z
N MET A 1 -2.41 -12.30 -5.38
CA MET A 1 -1.41 -12.94 -4.58
C MET A 1 -0.39 -11.96 -4.07
N ILE A 2 0.03 -12.11 -2.83
CA ILE A 2 0.94 -11.16 -2.24
C ILE A 2 2.33 -11.70 -2.24
N THR A 3 3.26 -10.95 -2.76
CA THR A 3 4.65 -11.36 -2.79
C THR A 3 5.51 -10.26 -2.18
N ALA A 4 6.73 -10.58 -1.87
CA ALA A 4 7.65 -9.57 -1.37
C ALA A 4 7.82 -8.44 -2.37
N LYS A 5 7.75 -8.77 -3.64
CA LYS A 5 7.87 -7.77 -4.67
C LYS A 5 6.68 -6.80 -4.62
N SER A 6 5.48 -7.34 -4.43
CA SER A 6 4.30 -6.48 -4.34
C SER A 6 4.40 -5.54 -3.15
N VAL A 7 4.85 -6.05 -2.02
CA VAL A 7 4.99 -5.23 -0.83
C VAL A 7 6.02 -4.13 -1.07
N LYS A 8 7.12 -4.48 -1.72
CA LYS A 8 8.14 -3.49 -1.97
C LYS A 8 7.65 -2.42 -2.92
N GLU A 9 6.95 -2.81 -3.95
CA GLU A 9 6.43 -1.84 -4.90
C GLU A 9 5.42 -0.91 -4.24
N LEU A 10 4.54 -1.47 -3.44
CA LEU A 10 3.55 -0.65 -2.76
C LEU A 10 4.22 0.31 -1.80
N ARG A 11 5.26 -0.15 -1.13
CA ARG A 11 5.98 0.71 -0.21
C ARG A 11 6.60 1.87 -0.95
N GLU A 12 7.17 1.62 -2.11
CA GLU A 12 7.79 2.71 -2.87
C GLU A 12 6.75 3.66 -3.41
N MET A 13 5.58 3.16 -3.74
CA MET A 13 4.55 4.01 -4.29
C MET A 13 3.88 4.86 -3.23
N THR A 14 3.76 4.34 -2.03
CA THR A 14 3.01 5.05 -1.00
C THR A 14 3.88 5.62 0.10
N GLY A 15 5.07 5.11 0.26
CA GLY A 15 5.92 5.56 1.37
C GLY A 15 5.50 5.00 2.71
N ALA A 16 4.53 4.11 2.75
CA ALA A 16 4.11 3.52 4.00
C ALA A 16 5.11 2.47 4.46
N GLY A 17 5.02 2.10 5.71
CA GLY A 17 5.91 1.08 6.24
C GLY A 17 5.65 -0.28 5.63
N MET A 18 6.65 -1.15 5.71
CA MET A 18 6.52 -2.46 5.10
C MET A 18 5.36 -3.25 5.69
N MET A 19 5.19 -3.19 7.00
CA MET A 19 4.10 -3.92 7.63
C MET A 19 2.75 -3.38 7.19
N ASP A 20 2.65 -2.07 7.05
CA ASP A 20 1.40 -1.49 6.60
C ASP A 20 1.10 -1.88 5.17
N CYS A 21 2.10 -1.92 4.32
CA CYS A 21 1.90 -2.34 2.95
C CYS A 21 1.44 -3.79 2.89
N LYS A 22 2.05 -4.63 3.69
CA LYS A 22 1.66 -6.02 3.71
C LYS A 22 0.22 -6.17 4.16
N LYS A 23 -0.16 -5.44 5.19
CA LYS A 23 -1.52 -5.50 5.69
C LYS A 23 -2.50 -5.01 4.63
N ALA A 24 -2.16 -3.93 3.96
CA ALA A 24 -3.02 -3.39 2.92
C ALA A 24 -3.24 -4.41 1.82
N LEU A 25 -2.19 -5.10 1.42
CA LEU A 25 -2.32 -6.10 0.37
C LEU A 25 -3.14 -7.30 0.84
N VAL A 26 -2.98 -7.69 2.10
CA VAL A 26 -3.78 -8.77 2.63
C VAL A 26 -5.26 -8.39 2.65
N GLU A 27 -5.55 -7.18 3.09
CA GLU A 27 -6.94 -6.75 3.17
C GLU A 27 -7.57 -6.61 1.80
N THR A 28 -6.78 -6.30 0.78
CA THR A 28 -7.31 -6.12 -0.54
C THR A 28 -6.99 -7.31 -1.44
N GLU A 29 -6.51 -8.40 -0.86
CA GLU A 29 -6.25 -9.63 -1.58
C GLU A 29 -5.26 -9.43 -2.72
N GLY A 30 -4.24 -8.65 -2.46
CA GLY A 30 -3.18 -8.46 -3.46
C GLY A 30 -3.47 -7.38 -4.48
N ASN A 31 -4.56 -6.66 -4.33
CA ASN A 31 -4.90 -5.63 -5.30
C ASN A 31 -4.13 -4.36 -4.98
N MET A 32 -3.22 -3.99 -5.86
CA MET A 32 -2.35 -2.84 -5.60
C MET A 32 -3.14 -1.54 -5.52
N GLU A 33 -4.08 -1.34 -6.42
CA GLU A 33 -4.83 -0.10 -6.41
C GLU A 33 -5.64 0.05 -5.13
N LYS A 34 -6.29 -1.02 -4.73
CA LYS A 34 -7.07 -0.95 -3.52
C LYS A 34 -6.19 -0.86 -2.29
N ALA A 35 -5.00 -1.44 -2.34
CA ALA A 35 -4.06 -1.32 -1.24
C ALA A 35 -3.62 0.12 -1.08
N ILE A 36 -3.41 0.82 -2.19
CA ILE A 36 -3.04 2.23 -2.12
C ILE A 36 -4.17 3.02 -1.49
N GLU A 37 -5.40 2.77 -1.90
CA GLU A 37 -6.53 3.46 -1.31
C GLU A 37 -6.67 3.13 0.17
N PHE A 38 -6.45 1.87 0.52
CA PHE A 38 -6.51 1.46 1.91
C PHE A 38 -5.53 2.28 2.75
N LEU A 39 -4.31 2.42 2.26
CA LEU A 39 -3.29 3.17 2.99
C LEU A 39 -3.62 4.65 3.04
N ARG A 40 -4.17 5.18 1.97
CA ARG A 40 -4.53 6.59 1.96
C ARG A 40 -5.65 6.88 2.95
N GLU A 41 -6.64 6.01 3.00
CA GLU A 41 -7.73 6.21 3.93
C GLU A 41 -7.26 6.16 5.37
N LYS A 42 -6.25 5.34 5.63
CA LYS A 42 -5.75 5.25 6.99
C LYS A 42 -4.72 6.33 7.29
N GLY A 43 -4.39 7.15 6.31
CA GLY A 43 -3.41 8.19 6.54
C GLY A 43 -1.99 7.66 6.56
N LEU A 44 -1.78 6.46 6.02
CA LEU A 44 -0.45 5.87 6.05
C LEU A 44 0.32 6.10 4.75
N ALA A 45 -0.35 6.42 3.68
CA ALA A 45 0.34 6.68 2.43
C ALA A 45 0.79 8.12 2.41
N ALA A 46 2.08 8.30 2.18
CA ALA A 46 2.55 9.60 2.32
C ALA A 46 2.26 10.42 1.15
N ALA A 47 2.13 10.10 0.08
CA ALA A 47 2.12 10.91 -0.88
C ALA A 47 1.08 11.40 -1.47
N ALA A 48 0.35 11.28 -1.49
CA ALA A 48 -0.67 11.69 -1.95
C ALA A 48 -0.82 12.94 -2.47
N LYS A 49 -0.31 13.57 -2.78
CA LYS A 49 -0.41 14.72 -3.08
C LYS A 49 -1.19 15.02 -4.12
N LYS A 50 -1.79 15.14 -4.54
CA LYS A 50 -2.43 15.35 -5.43
C LYS A 50 -2.68 16.57 -5.75
N ALA A 51 -2.47 17.04 -5.90
CA ALA A 51 -2.67 18.30 -6.28
C ALA A 51 -3.81 18.87 -6.45
#